data_eba2fb190117977fbfae53a714e15187
#
_entry.id   eba2fb190117977fbfae53a714e15187
#
_cell.length_a   1.000
_cell.length_b   1.000
_cell.length_c   1.000
_cell.angle_alpha   90.00
_cell.angle_beta   90.00
_cell.angle_gamma   90.00
#
_symmetry.space_group_name_H-M   'P 1'
#
loop_
_entity.id
_entity.type
_entity.pdbx_description
1 polymer ?
#
loop_
_entity_poly.entity_id
_entity_poly.type
_entity_poly.pdbx_seq_one_letter_code
_entity_poly.pdbx_strand_id
1 'polypeptide(L)'
;MRRLAALLICIFLFAVPAHAANAAASVRTTAVVTENSACQVTIEAEIRLDEPARGLKFPLGTDIHSVTLNGAAASVTQSGGITSVSLSHLNGKTGLYSCTIQYTVNSVVAVDDGKQIITVPLLYGFPYPVEEMSFAVTMPKEFDTVPSFYSGYHGQDIERQMSTTAAGSVIRGQVEQPLKDNETLFLKLTAPVGMFPPAQTFGGTLRFDSAAMAICAGLAFFCWLLTMRFFPRFAPRRATAPEGFSAGLVGRYLVRRNTDLPAMVLQWAQMGYLIIHLDNNGRVFLHKKMDMGNERSGFEQRCFRELFVGKMMLDATGSRFHSAWNRICAMGRRQPGSTGSPVGSVKLFRLLSALLGLFAGIAMGDTISTDHTWRLVIMAALGAACFLLCFLIQSGMDCLHLRGSASLKLGLVAAVLLMAAAILCGCHGYGIAAVAWNLLAGVLAAYGGRRSDNSVRIWSELLGLRRHMRKAGKEDVQRILASNRNYYFELAPYALVLGVDKVFAEKFGDARLPACTWLVSRHNKRTAPEWYPQLRQVYAAMIRDRKPTLAERIFGK
;
A
#
# COMPACT_ATOMS: atom_id res chain seq x y z
N MET A 1 -60.65 37.99 -52.55
CA MET A 1 -59.84 36.76 -52.79
C MET A 1 -58.42 36.83 -52.20
N ARG A 2 -57.62 37.90 -52.36
CA ARG A 2 -56.23 37.96 -51.77
C ARG A 2 -56.20 37.87 -50.26
N ARG A 3 -57.17 38.37 -49.47
CA ARG A 3 -57.18 38.24 -48.01
C ARG A 3 -57.57 36.87 -47.50
N LEU A 4 -58.33 36.08 -48.26
CA LEU A 4 -58.70 34.72 -47.91
C LEU A 4 -57.54 33.73 -48.19
N ALA A 5 -56.77 33.98 -49.26
CA ALA A 5 -55.59 33.25 -49.55
C ALA A 5 -54.46 33.44 -48.51
N ALA A 6 -54.27 34.67 -48.01
CA ALA A 6 -53.33 35.01 -46.94
C ALA A 6 -53.72 34.32 -45.61
N LEU A 7 -55.02 34.26 -45.30
CA LEU A 7 -55.50 33.54 -44.08
C LEU A 7 -55.29 32.02 -44.18
N LEU A 8 -55.52 31.44 -45.34
CA LEU A 8 -55.27 30.01 -45.59
C LEU A 8 -53.80 29.67 -45.55
N ILE A 9 -52.92 30.53 -46.05
CA ILE A 9 -51.47 30.37 -45.98
C ILE A 9 -50.97 30.48 -44.54
N CYS A 10 -51.55 31.41 -43.74
CA CYS A 10 -51.24 31.50 -42.29
C CYS A 10 -51.67 30.26 -41.53
N ILE A 11 -52.86 29.68 -41.85
CA ILE A 11 -53.32 28.44 -41.20
C ILE A 11 -52.45 27.25 -41.58
N PHE A 12 -51.92 27.19 -42.83
CA PHE A 12 -51.00 26.13 -43.24
C PHE A 12 -49.57 26.32 -42.69
N LEU A 13 -49.14 27.55 -42.35
CA LEU A 13 -47.85 27.84 -41.75
C LEU A 13 -47.83 27.51 -40.24
N PHE A 14 -49.02 27.37 -39.59
CA PHE A 14 -49.13 26.97 -38.19
C PHE A 14 -49.47 25.49 -38.00
N ALA A 15 -49.61 24.72 -39.08
CA ALA A 15 -49.59 23.24 -38.99
C ALA A 15 -48.14 22.79 -38.84
N VAL A 16 -47.55 23.08 -37.67
CA VAL A 16 -46.31 22.39 -37.25
C VAL A 16 -46.66 20.92 -37.23
N PRO A 17 -46.00 20.09 -38.04
CA PRO A 17 -46.20 18.66 -37.93
C PRO A 17 -45.83 18.29 -36.47
N ALA A 18 -46.80 17.78 -35.72
CA ALA A 18 -46.52 17.17 -34.45
C ALA A 18 -45.57 16.00 -34.76
N HIS A 19 -44.29 16.19 -34.64
CA HIS A 19 -43.34 15.11 -34.73
C HIS A 19 -43.72 14.15 -33.62
N ALA A 20 -44.21 13.02 -34.00
CA ALA A 20 -44.39 11.90 -33.09
C ALA A 20 -43.03 11.58 -32.51
N ALA A 21 -42.84 11.84 -31.24
CA ALA A 21 -41.59 11.61 -30.55
C ALA A 21 -41.70 10.34 -29.69
N ASN A 22 -40.62 9.57 -29.65
CA ASN A 22 -40.56 8.42 -28.76
C ASN A 22 -40.89 8.83 -27.31
N ALA A 23 -41.76 8.06 -26.65
CA ALA A 23 -42.22 8.35 -25.28
C ALA A 23 -42.54 7.06 -24.52
N ALA A 24 -42.47 7.09 -23.19
CA ALA A 24 -43.19 6.11 -22.39
C ALA A 24 -44.65 6.59 -22.24
N ALA A 25 -45.58 5.94 -22.91
CA ALA A 25 -46.99 6.28 -22.89
C ALA A 25 -47.57 6.13 -21.48
N SER A 26 -47.23 5.07 -20.78
CA SER A 26 -47.58 4.88 -19.38
C SER A 26 -46.46 4.16 -18.60
N VAL A 27 -46.27 4.58 -17.35
CA VAL A 27 -45.38 3.90 -16.39
C VAL A 27 -46.14 3.70 -15.08
N ARG A 28 -46.24 2.46 -14.64
CA ARG A 28 -46.80 2.12 -13.35
C ARG A 28 -45.73 1.49 -12.47
N THR A 29 -45.43 2.12 -11.33
CA THR A 29 -44.44 1.63 -10.37
C THR A 29 -45.14 1.10 -9.12
N THR A 30 -44.89 -0.15 -8.78
CA THR A 30 -45.29 -0.75 -7.51
C THR A 30 -44.06 -1.05 -6.69
N ALA A 31 -43.96 -0.46 -5.51
CA ALA A 31 -42.85 -0.64 -4.59
C ALA A 31 -43.32 -1.22 -3.26
N VAL A 32 -42.65 -2.25 -2.76
CA VAL A 32 -42.96 -2.89 -1.47
C VAL A 32 -41.71 -2.79 -0.60
N VAL A 33 -41.79 -1.96 0.44
CA VAL A 33 -40.73 -1.83 1.44
C VAL A 33 -40.86 -2.92 2.47
N THR A 34 -39.80 -3.68 2.69
CA THR A 34 -39.77 -4.81 3.63
C THR A 34 -39.28 -4.35 5.01
N GLU A 35 -39.55 -5.16 6.04
CA GLU A 35 -39.07 -4.90 7.40
C GLU A 35 -37.53 -4.76 7.50
N ASN A 36 -36.79 -5.37 6.59
CA ASN A 36 -35.33 -5.34 6.51
C ASN A 36 -34.78 -4.10 5.76
N SER A 37 -35.58 -3.08 5.55
CA SER A 37 -35.21 -1.85 4.82
C SER A 37 -34.94 -2.04 3.33
N ALA A 38 -35.15 -3.23 2.77
CA ALA A 38 -35.06 -3.46 1.34
C ALA A 38 -36.39 -3.08 0.65
N CYS A 39 -36.32 -2.71 -0.62
CA CYS A 39 -37.48 -2.36 -1.41
C CYS A 39 -37.55 -3.22 -2.68
N GLN A 40 -38.64 -3.94 -2.87
CA GLN A 40 -38.94 -4.65 -4.10
C GLN A 40 -39.75 -3.72 -5.01
N VAL A 41 -39.23 -3.46 -6.20
CA VAL A 41 -39.85 -2.56 -7.17
C VAL A 41 -40.23 -3.32 -8.42
N THR A 42 -41.46 -3.12 -8.85
CA THR A 42 -41.98 -3.61 -10.13
C THR A 42 -42.39 -2.39 -10.95
N ILE A 43 -41.85 -2.28 -12.15
CA ILE A 43 -42.18 -1.22 -13.11
C ILE A 43 -42.85 -1.89 -14.32
N GLU A 44 -44.05 -1.49 -14.60
CA GLU A 44 -44.77 -1.81 -15.82
C GLU A 44 -44.76 -0.58 -16.71
N ALA A 45 -44.13 -0.67 -17.87
CA ALA A 45 -43.96 0.46 -18.79
C ALA A 45 -44.50 0.12 -20.18
N GLU A 46 -45.29 1.01 -20.73
CA GLU A 46 -45.70 0.99 -22.14
C GLU A 46 -44.88 2.03 -22.91
N ILE A 47 -44.02 1.56 -23.78
CA ILE A 47 -43.07 2.40 -24.53
C ILE A 47 -43.56 2.51 -25.97
N ARG A 48 -43.87 3.73 -26.41
CA ARG A 48 -44.20 4.07 -27.78
C ARG A 48 -42.92 4.54 -28.51
N LEU A 49 -42.59 3.81 -29.57
CA LEU A 49 -41.44 4.12 -30.42
C LEU A 49 -41.99 4.50 -31.81
N ASP A 50 -42.07 5.82 -32.07
CA ASP A 50 -42.49 6.36 -33.35
C ASP A 50 -41.30 6.34 -34.35
N GLU A 51 -40.10 6.44 -33.81
CA GLU A 51 -38.83 6.31 -34.57
C GLU A 51 -37.99 5.13 -34.05
N PRO A 52 -37.21 4.44 -34.92
CA PRO A 52 -36.39 3.33 -34.51
C PRO A 52 -35.29 3.76 -33.52
N ALA A 53 -35.36 3.30 -32.28
CA ALA A 53 -34.36 3.53 -31.26
C ALA A 53 -33.21 2.52 -31.32
N ARG A 54 -32.01 2.90 -30.92
CA ARG A 54 -30.84 2.02 -30.76
C ARG A 54 -30.24 2.20 -29.36
N GLY A 55 -29.88 1.06 -28.75
CA GLY A 55 -29.21 1.09 -27.45
C GLY A 55 -30.07 1.59 -26.28
N LEU A 56 -31.41 1.40 -26.38
CA LEU A 56 -32.34 1.86 -25.35
C LEU A 56 -32.06 1.14 -24.02
N LYS A 57 -31.94 1.91 -22.95
CA LYS A 57 -31.71 1.43 -21.59
C LYS A 57 -32.74 2.04 -20.65
N PHE A 58 -33.15 1.27 -19.65
CA PHE A 58 -34.01 1.73 -18.58
C PHE A 58 -33.19 1.86 -17.28
N PRO A 59 -32.89 3.08 -16.81
CA PRO A 59 -32.15 3.29 -15.56
C PRO A 59 -32.98 2.86 -14.34
N LEU A 60 -32.36 2.15 -13.41
CA LEU A 60 -33.00 1.64 -12.19
C LEU A 60 -32.51 2.35 -10.93
N GLY A 61 -31.25 2.80 -10.94
CA GLY A 61 -30.62 3.45 -9.80
C GLY A 61 -29.35 2.79 -9.32
N THR A 62 -29.01 3.05 -8.07
CA THR A 62 -27.82 2.52 -7.39
C THR A 62 -28.23 1.36 -6.45
N ASP A 63 -27.28 0.48 -6.13
CA ASP A 63 -27.47 -0.65 -5.19
C ASP A 63 -28.63 -1.61 -5.55
N ILE A 64 -28.72 -1.95 -6.84
CA ILE A 64 -29.79 -2.76 -7.43
C ILE A 64 -29.36 -4.23 -7.53
N HIS A 65 -30.27 -5.14 -7.16
CA HIS A 65 -30.07 -6.59 -7.23
C HIS A 65 -31.29 -7.31 -7.83
N SER A 66 -31.07 -8.55 -8.24
CA SER A 66 -32.14 -9.46 -8.70
C SER A 66 -33.02 -8.89 -9.82
N VAL A 67 -32.36 -8.34 -10.86
CA VAL A 67 -33.08 -7.67 -11.95
C VAL A 67 -33.66 -8.68 -12.95
N THR A 68 -34.97 -8.59 -13.22
CA THR A 68 -35.64 -9.36 -14.26
C THR A 68 -36.35 -8.42 -15.24
N LEU A 69 -36.46 -8.86 -16.48
CA LEU A 69 -37.24 -8.23 -17.56
C LEU A 69 -38.20 -9.25 -18.13
N ASN A 70 -39.50 -8.97 -18.05
CA ASN A 70 -40.59 -9.86 -18.49
C ASN A 70 -40.47 -11.27 -17.89
N GLY A 71 -40.07 -11.35 -16.60
CA GLY A 71 -39.92 -12.61 -15.87
C GLY A 71 -38.61 -13.38 -16.13
N ALA A 72 -37.75 -12.93 -17.03
CA ALA A 72 -36.45 -13.54 -17.30
C ALA A 72 -35.32 -12.69 -16.74
N ALA A 73 -34.15 -13.29 -16.45
CA ALA A 73 -32.99 -12.57 -16.00
C ALA A 73 -32.59 -11.50 -17.03
N ALA A 74 -32.48 -10.24 -16.58
CA ALA A 74 -32.21 -9.12 -17.44
C ALA A 74 -30.71 -8.90 -17.71
N SER A 75 -30.38 -8.43 -18.92
CA SER A 75 -29.05 -7.93 -19.22
C SER A 75 -28.92 -6.54 -18.64
N VAL A 76 -28.08 -6.38 -17.60
CA VAL A 76 -27.84 -5.12 -16.92
C VAL A 76 -26.48 -4.54 -17.30
N THR A 77 -26.41 -3.21 -17.38
CA THR A 77 -25.17 -2.44 -17.58
C THR A 77 -25.04 -1.44 -16.44
N GLN A 78 -23.84 -1.28 -15.92
CA GLN A 78 -23.55 -0.28 -14.89
C GLN A 78 -22.64 0.80 -15.47
N SER A 79 -23.04 2.05 -15.34
CA SER A 79 -22.29 3.22 -15.80
C SER A 79 -22.46 4.35 -14.81
N GLY A 80 -21.33 4.95 -14.35
CA GLY A 80 -21.39 6.05 -13.36
C GLY A 80 -22.05 5.67 -12.03
N GLY A 81 -22.04 4.38 -11.63
CA GLY A 81 -22.73 3.89 -10.43
C GLY A 81 -24.22 3.57 -10.64
N ILE A 82 -24.80 3.91 -11.79
CA ILE A 82 -26.20 3.65 -12.10
C ILE A 82 -26.34 2.33 -12.82
N THR A 83 -27.19 1.45 -12.30
CA THR A 83 -27.58 0.20 -12.94
C THR A 83 -28.74 0.45 -13.91
N SER A 84 -28.61 -0.05 -15.15
CA SER A 84 -29.65 0.09 -16.18
C SER A 84 -29.93 -1.26 -16.83
N VAL A 85 -31.18 -1.51 -17.18
CA VAL A 85 -31.59 -2.67 -17.96
C VAL A 85 -31.49 -2.34 -19.44
N SER A 86 -30.89 -3.25 -20.23
CA SER A 86 -30.86 -3.12 -21.68
C SER A 86 -32.16 -3.59 -22.31
N LEU A 87 -32.81 -2.71 -23.07
CA LEU A 87 -34.01 -3.01 -23.86
C LEU A 87 -33.62 -3.34 -25.33
N SER A 88 -32.57 -4.12 -25.51
CA SER A 88 -32.02 -4.45 -26.83
C SER A 88 -33.00 -5.14 -27.77
N HIS A 89 -34.00 -5.81 -27.22
CA HIS A 89 -35.08 -6.46 -27.99
C HIS A 89 -36.00 -5.47 -28.73
N LEU A 90 -35.96 -4.16 -28.37
CA LEU A 90 -36.68 -3.06 -29.03
C LEU A 90 -35.82 -2.33 -30.08
N ASN A 91 -34.55 -2.66 -30.23
CA ASN A 91 -33.68 -2.01 -31.18
C ASN A 91 -34.19 -2.09 -32.63
N GLY A 92 -34.29 -0.92 -33.28
CA GLY A 92 -34.72 -0.82 -34.66
C GLY A 92 -36.21 -1.08 -34.91
N LYS A 93 -37.00 -1.19 -33.85
CA LYS A 93 -38.45 -1.40 -33.92
C LYS A 93 -39.22 -0.10 -33.71
N THR A 94 -40.43 -0.04 -34.27
CA THR A 94 -41.42 1.03 -34.07
C THR A 94 -42.75 0.39 -33.60
N GLY A 95 -43.55 1.16 -32.86
CA GLY A 95 -44.82 0.71 -32.32
C GLY A 95 -44.89 0.81 -30.80
N LEU A 96 -45.94 0.25 -30.21
CA LEU A 96 -46.21 0.21 -28.78
C LEU A 96 -45.73 -1.13 -28.19
N TYR A 97 -44.87 -1.06 -27.13
CA TYR A 97 -44.30 -2.23 -26.48
C TYR A 97 -44.49 -2.13 -24.98
N SER A 98 -45.01 -3.21 -24.36
CA SER A 98 -45.06 -3.33 -22.90
C SER A 98 -43.84 -4.08 -22.38
N CYS A 99 -43.29 -3.62 -21.26
CA CYS A 99 -42.23 -4.32 -20.55
C CYS A 99 -42.49 -4.26 -19.03
N THR A 100 -42.20 -5.37 -18.36
CA THR A 100 -42.25 -5.44 -16.89
C THR A 100 -40.85 -5.65 -16.36
N ILE A 101 -40.35 -4.71 -15.55
CA ILE A 101 -39.05 -4.77 -14.93
C ILE A 101 -39.25 -4.97 -13.43
N GLN A 102 -38.61 -5.98 -12.86
CA GLN A 102 -38.61 -6.23 -11.41
C GLN A 102 -37.19 -6.20 -10.88
N TYR A 103 -36.98 -5.54 -9.74
CA TYR A 103 -35.69 -5.47 -9.09
C TYR A 103 -35.84 -5.21 -7.59
N THR A 104 -34.74 -5.40 -6.86
CA THR A 104 -34.64 -5.13 -5.42
C THR A 104 -33.59 -4.07 -5.13
N VAL A 105 -33.93 -3.08 -4.34
CA VAL A 105 -33.02 -2.09 -3.76
C VAL A 105 -32.69 -2.56 -2.35
N ASN A 106 -31.42 -2.69 -2.00
CA ASN A 106 -31.02 -3.30 -0.71
C ASN A 106 -31.35 -2.45 0.50
N SER A 107 -31.27 -1.14 0.41
CA SER A 107 -31.61 -0.26 1.51
C SER A 107 -32.21 1.04 1.00
N VAL A 108 -33.45 1.30 1.41
CA VAL A 108 -34.16 2.57 1.13
C VAL A 108 -34.27 3.45 2.38
N VAL A 109 -33.68 3.04 3.51
CA VAL A 109 -33.76 3.73 4.80
C VAL A 109 -32.37 4.25 5.18
N ALA A 110 -32.27 5.56 5.41
CA ALA A 110 -31.09 6.21 5.96
C ALA A 110 -31.44 6.81 7.34
N VAL A 111 -30.44 6.93 8.22
CA VAL A 111 -30.61 7.64 9.51
C VAL A 111 -29.89 8.96 9.40
N ASP A 112 -30.63 10.03 9.61
CA ASP A 112 -30.11 11.39 9.60
C ASP A 112 -30.74 12.18 10.75
N ASP A 113 -29.90 12.87 11.54
CA ASP A 113 -30.27 13.68 12.70
C ASP A 113 -31.27 13.01 13.67
N GLY A 114 -31.06 11.72 13.94
CA GLY A 114 -31.92 10.94 14.84
C GLY A 114 -33.30 10.60 14.29
N LYS A 115 -33.52 10.71 12.98
CA LYS A 115 -34.72 10.29 12.26
C LYS A 115 -34.38 9.26 11.19
N GLN A 116 -35.34 8.41 10.86
CA GLN A 116 -35.20 7.50 9.72
C GLN A 116 -35.84 8.13 8.48
N ILE A 117 -35.02 8.35 7.44
CA ILE A 117 -35.47 8.88 6.15
C ILE A 117 -35.59 7.71 5.20
N ILE A 118 -36.79 7.46 4.72
CA ILE A 118 -37.09 6.42 3.74
C ILE A 118 -37.15 7.08 2.39
N THR A 119 -36.29 6.66 1.44
CA THR A 119 -36.25 7.19 0.07
C THR A 119 -36.54 6.08 -0.91
N VAL A 120 -37.72 6.06 -1.48
CA VAL A 120 -38.17 5.04 -2.45
C VAL A 120 -38.02 5.59 -3.86
N PRO A 121 -37.23 4.99 -4.75
CA PRO A 121 -37.18 5.37 -6.15
C PRO A 121 -38.43 4.92 -6.87
N LEU A 122 -39.20 5.86 -7.41
CA LEU A 122 -40.38 5.59 -8.22
C LEU A 122 -40.03 5.52 -9.71
N LEU A 123 -39.14 6.42 -10.16
CA LEU A 123 -38.51 6.42 -11.49
C LEU A 123 -37.11 7.01 -11.40
N TYR A 124 -36.13 6.34 -11.96
CA TYR A 124 -34.73 6.80 -11.93
C TYR A 124 -34.28 7.48 -13.23
N GLY A 125 -35.24 8.07 -13.95
CA GLY A 125 -35.06 8.68 -15.25
C GLY A 125 -35.26 7.68 -16.40
N PHE A 126 -35.86 8.14 -17.46
CA PHE A 126 -36.03 7.39 -18.71
C PHE A 126 -35.59 8.30 -19.87
N PRO A 127 -34.94 7.78 -20.92
CA PRO A 127 -34.39 8.63 -22.00
C PRO A 127 -35.43 9.41 -22.79
N TYR A 128 -36.71 9.04 -22.64
CA TYR A 128 -37.84 9.73 -23.30
C TYR A 128 -38.83 10.23 -22.27
N PRO A 129 -39.65 11.25 -22.63
CA PRO A 129 -40.71 11.74 -21.75
C PRO A 129 -41.66 10.62 -21.32
N VAL A 130 -42.18 10.71 -20.08
CA VAL A 130 -43.19 9.80 -19.55
C VAL A 130 -44.52 10.57 -19.52
N GLU A 131 -45.48 10.17 -20.36
CA GLU A 131 -46.74 10.87 -20.53
C GLU A 131 -47.67 10.68 -19.33
N GLU A 132 -47.83 9.44 -18.87
CA GLU A 132 -48.61 9.11 -17.69
C GLU A 132 -47.77 8.29 -16.70
N MET A 133 -47.80 8.66 -15.44
CA MET A 133 -47.14 7.90 -14.39
C MET A 133 -48.05 7.73 -13.18
N SER A 134 -48.20 6.48 -12.73
CA SER A 134 -48.89 6.12 -11.49
C SER A 134 -47.99 5.25 -10.62
N PHE A 135 -48.22 5.29 -9.31
CA PHE A 135 -47.41 4.48 -8.39
C PHE A 135 -48.25 4.00 -7.19
N ALA A 136 -47.79 2.89 -6.60
CA ALA A 136 -48.27 2.36 -5.34
C ALA A 136 -47.07 1.93 -4.49
N VAL A 137 -46.92 2.49 -3.30
CA VAL A 137 -45.84 2.14 -2.35
C VAL A 137 -46.47 1.54 -1.11
N THR A 138 -46.09 0.30 -0.78
CA THR A 138 -46.55 -0.40 0.41
C THR A 138 -45.43 -0.39 1.46
N MET A 139 -45.73 0.12 2.64
CA MET A 139 -44.85 0.13 3.80
C MET A 139 -45.13 -1.09 4.69
N PRO A 140 -44.14 -1.58 5.46
CA PRO A 140 -44.33 -2.72 6.37
C PRO A 140 -45.22 -2.38 7.59
N LYS A 141 -45.37 -1.10 7.92
CA LYS A 141 -46.19 -0.60 9.03
C LYS A 141 -46.93 0.65 8.62
N GLU A 142 -48.01 0.96 9.32
CA GLU A 142 -48.74 2.22 9.17
C GLU A 142 -47.85 3.41 9.59
N PHE A 143 -48.08 4.53 8.95
CA PHE A 143 -47.31 5.78 9.16
C PHE A 143 -48.26 6.97 9.24
N ASP A 144 -47.89 7.95 10.10
CA ASP A 144 -48.70 9.18 10.33
C ASP A 144 -48.09 10.41 9.66
N THR A 145 -46.94 10.24 8.95
CA THR A 145 -46.22 11.36 8.32
C THR A 145 -46.66 11.56 6.87
N VAL A 146 -46.75 12.83 6.47
CA VAL A 146 -47.08 13.18 5.08
C VAL A 146 -45.89 12.87 4.17
N PRO A 147 -46.06 12.08 3.11
CA PRO A 147 -45.01 11.81 2.14
C PRO A 147 -44.67 13.06 1.32
N SER A 148 -43.38 13.30 1.11
CA SER A 148 -42.84 14.32 0.21
C SER A 148 -42.34 13.68 -1.07
N PHE A 149 -42.55 14.34 -2.21
CA PHE A 149 -42.11 13.88 -3.51
C PHE A 149 -41.06 14.81 -4.07
N TYR A 150 -40.00 14.21 -4.62
CA TYR A 150 -38.92 14.98 -5.23
C TYR A 150 -38.72 14.51 -6.66
N SER A 151 -38.65 15.49 -7.56
CA SER A 151 -38.36 15.24 -8.97
C SER A 151 -37.24 16.16 -9.45
N GLY A 152 -36.50 15.75 -10.45
CA GLY A 152 -35.45 16.57 -11.03
C GLY A 152 -34.45 15.71 -11.83
N TYR A 153 -33.39 16.36 -12.30
CA TYR A 153 -32.28 15.65 -12.91
C TYR A 153 -31.28 15.19 -11.83
N HIS A 154 -30.43 14.22 -12.14
CA HIS A 154 -29.45 13.73 -11.18
C HIS A 154 -28.70 14.84 -10.44
N GLY A 155 -28.88 14.91 -9.11
CA GLY A 155 -28.28 15.92 -8.23
C GLY A 155 -29.15 17.15 -7.97
N GLN A 156 -30.39 17.20 -8.48
CA GLN A 156 -31.36 18.23 -8.19
C GLN A 156 -32.62 17.62 -7.58
N ASP A 157 -32.88 17.90 -6.31
CA ASP A 157 -34.08 17.45 -5.60
C ASP A 157 -35.06 18.62 -5.50
N ILE A 158 -35.97 18.75 -6.46
CA ILE A 158 -37.04 19.76 -6.43
C ILE A 158 -38.29 19.11 -5.87
N GLU A 159 -38.83 19.66 -4.80
CA GLU A 159 -40.09 19.16 -4.24
C GLU A 159 -41.23 19.38 -5.23
N ARG A 160 -42.00 18.31 -5.45
CA ARG A 160 -43.12 18.28 -6.38
C ARG A 160 -44.41 17.97 -5.64
N GLN A 161 -45.40 18.83 -5.80
CA GLN A 161 -46.75 18.55 -5.29
C GLN A 161 -47.44 17.50 -6.18
N MET A 162 -48.03 16.52 -5.55
CA MET A 162 -48.70 15.42 -6.24
C MET A 162 -50.02 15.08 -5.57
N SER A 163 -50.96 14.61 -6.39
CA SER A 163 -52.22 14.10 -5.89
C SER A 163 -52.03 12.68 -5.36
N THR A 164 -52.12 12.51 -4.06
CA THR A 164 -51.82 11.23 -3.40
C THR A 164 -52.92 10.85 -2.40
N THR A 165 -53.17 9.58 -2.28
CA THR A 165 -54.05 8.97 -1.29
C THR A 165 -53.23 8.04 -0.41
N ALA A 166 -53.16 8.29 0.88
CA ALA A 166 -52.54 7.43 1.86
C ALA A 166 -53.67 6.69 2.63
N ALA A 167 -53.65 5.37 2.63
CA ALA A 167 -54.57 4.54 3.35
C ALA A 167 -53.82 3.42 4.09
N GLY A 168 -53.71 3.56 5.41
CA GLY A 168 -52.96 2.62 6.26
C GLY A 168 -51.49 2.58 5.89
N SER A 169 -51.00 1.45 5.41
CA SER A 169 -49.60 1.25 5.00
C SER A 169 -49.35 1.49 3.50
N VAL A 170 -50.34 1.94 2.72
CA VAL A 170 -50.22 2.07 1.25
C VAL A 170 -50.38 3.52 0.82
N ILE A 171 -49.40 4.01 0.06
CA ILE A 171 -49.40 5.33 -0.61
C ILE A 171 -49.66 5.08 -2.10
N ARG A 172 -50.69 5.70 -2.65
CA ARG A 172 -50.96 5.67 -4.08
C ARG A 172 -50.99 7.08 -4.62
N GLY A 173 -50.50 7.28 -5.83
CA GLY A 173 -50.53 8.56 -6.48
C GLY A 173 -50.38 8.47 -7.99
N GLN A 174 -50.69 9.59 -8.62
CA GLN A 174 -50.52 9.81 -10.04
C GLN A 174 -49.86 11.16 -10.28
N VAL A 175 -49.01 11.21 -11.28
CA VAL A 175 -48.30 12.44 -11.68
C VAL A 175 -49.24 13.23 -12.59
N GLU A 176 -49.58 14.46 -12.20
CA GLU A 176 -50.53 15.31 -12.95
C GLU A 176 -49.91 15.90 -14.23
N GLN A 177 -48.60 16.12 -14.25
CA GLN A 177 -47.90 16.66 -15.41
C GLN A 177 -46.86 15.63 -15.91
N PRO A 178 -46.76 15.43 -17.22
CA PRO A 178 -45.78 14.51 -17.81
C PRO A 178 -44.35 14.77 -17.27
N LEU A 179 -43.60 13.67 -17.08
CA LEU A 179 -42.19 13.79 -16.72
C LEU A 179 -41.36 13.98 -18.00
N LYS A 180 -40.38 14.88 -17.92
CA LYS A 180 -39.44 15.13 -19.02
C LYS A 180 -38.48 13.97 -19.20
N ASP A 181 -37.77 13.95 -20.32
CA ASP A 181 -36.69 13.02 -20.58
C ASP A 181 -35.63 13.07 -19.46
N ASN A 182 -35.19 11.90 -19.00
CA ASN A 182 -34.24 11.71 -17.90
C ASN A 182 -34.65 12.33 -16.53
N GLU A 183 -35.91 12.73 -16.35
CA GLU A 183 -36.42 13.22 -15.07
C GLU A 183 -36.62 12.05 -14.09
N THR A 184 -36.10 12.22 -12.88
CA THR A 184 -36.23 11.24 -11.78
C THR A 184 -37.41 11.55 -10.90
N LEU A 185 -37.98 10.55 -10.22
CA LEU A 185 -39.04 10.74 -9.23
C LEU A 185 -38.79 9.84 -8.01
N PHE A 186 -38.74 10.46 -6.84
CA PHE A 186 -38.54 9.81 -5.55
C PHE A 186 -39.63 10.17 -4.56
N LEU A 187 -40.03 9.20 -3.74
CA LEU A 187 -40.82 9.45 -2.54
C LEU A 187 -39.89 9.48 -1.34
N LYS A 188 -39.99 10.53 -0.52
CA LYS A 188 -39.32 10.63 0.79
C LYS A 188 -40.35 10.62 1.91
N LEU A 189 -40.10 9.79 2.93
CA LEU A 189 -40.92 9.70 4.13
C LEU A 189 -40.00 9.77 5.35
N THR A 190 -40.34 10.61 6.30
CA THR A 190 -39.61 10.71 7.56
C THR A 190 -40.33 9.90 8.62
N ALA A 191 -39.64 8.94 9.22
CA ALA A 191 -40.18 8.08 10.27
C ALA A 191 -39.40 8.23 11.57
N PRO A 192 -40.03 8.00 12.75
CA PRO A 192 -39.33 7.98 14.03
C PRO A 192 -38.28 6.85 14.06
N VAL A 193 -37.20 7.06 14.82
CA VAL A 193 -36.17 6.03 15.02
C VAL A 193 -36.81 4.77 15.61
N GLY A 194 -36.51 3.61 15.01
CA GLY A 194 -37.01 2.31 15.45
C GLY A 194 -38.21 1.78 14.66
N MET A 195 -38.68 2.49 13.64
CA MET A 195 -39.68 1.97 12.70
C MET A 195 -39.10 0.81 11.88
N PHE A 196 -37.86 0.98 11.43
CA PHE A 196 -37.06 -0.10 10.86
C PHE A 196 -35.98 -0.52 11.85
N PRO A 197 -35.58 -1.80 11.89
CA PRO A 197 -34.42 -2.19 12.65
C PRO A 197 -33.27 -1.27 12.25
N PRO A 198 -32.38 -0.86 13.19
CA PRO A 198 -31.23 -0.05 12.83
C PRO A 198 -30.57 -0.76 11.66
N ALA A 199 -30.32 -0.02 10.58
CA ALA A 199 -29.57 -0.56 9.45
C ALA A 199 -28.41 -1.30 10.07
N GLN A 200 -28.38 -2.61 9.91
CA GLN A 200 -27.28 -3.37 10.46
C GLN A 200 -26.06 -2.86 9.75
N THR A 201 -25.39 -1.89 10.37
CA THR A 201 -24.06 -1.39 9.96
C THR A 201 -23.01 -2.52 10.03
N PHE A 202 -23.44 -3.71 10.48
CA PHE A 202 -22.78 -5.00 10.23
C PHE A 202 -23.05 -5.57 8.84
N GLY A 203 -23.94 -4.99 8.06
CA GLY A 203 -24.21 -5.36 6.66
C GLY A 203 -23.44 -4.57 5.63
N GLY A 204 -22.37 -3.87 5.98
CA GLY A 204 -21.30 -3.77 5.01
C GLY A 204 -20.95 -5.21 4.66
N THR A 205 -21.27 -5.69 3.47
CA THR A 205 -20.67 -6.89 2.92
C THR A 205 -19.22 -6.80 3.31
N LEU A 206 -18.77 -7.68 4.24
CA LEU A 206 -17.36 -7.80 4.54
C LEU A 206 -16.73 -7.98 3.18
N ARG A 207 -16.22 -6.89 2.59
CA ARG A 207 -15.63 -6.96 1.27
C ARG A 207 -14.62 -8.06 1.40
N PHE A 208 -14.62 -8.99 0.47
CA PHE A 208 -13.69 -10.13 0.48
C PHE A 208 -12.28 -9.66 0.90
N ASP A 209 -11.89 -8.46 0.47
CA ASP A 209 -10.62 -7.82 0.78
C ASP A 209 -10.42 -7.54 2.26
N SER A 210 -11.42 -7.02 2.99
CA SER A 210 -11.31 -6.74 4.43
C SER A 210 -11.24 -8.02 5.25
N ALA A 211 -12.01 -9.04 4.87
CA ALA A 211 -11.95 -10.36 5.50
C ALA A 211 -10.58 -11.02 5.25
N ALA A 212 -10.08 -10.97 4.01
CA ALA A 212 -8.77 -11.49 3.65
C ALA A 212 -7.64 -10.78 4.39
N MET A 213 -7.70 -9.44 4.52
CA MET A 213 -6.73 -8.68 5.33
C MET A 213 -6.77 -9.09 6.80
N ALA A 214 -7.95 -9.24 7.40
CA ALA A 214 -8.09 -9.66 8.79
C ALA A 214 -7.54 -11.09 9.01
N ILE A 215 -7.82 -12.02 8.11
CA ILE A 215 -7.30 -13.39 8.13
C ILE A 215 -5.77 -13.38 8.02
N CYS A 216 -5.21 -12.64 7.06
CA CYS A 216 -3.76 -12.52 6.89
C CYS A 216 -3.09 -11.90 8.11
N ALA A 217 -3.67 -10.86 8.72
CA ALA A 217 -3.17 -10.25 9.95
C ALA A 217 -3.21 -11.24 11.12
N GLY A 218 -4.32 -11.97 11.28
CA GLY A 218 -4.48 -13.01 12.30
C GLY A 218 -3.47 -14.15 12.15
N LEU A 219 -3.30 -14.67 10.94
CA LEU A 219 -2.31 -15.71 10.64
C LEU A 219 -0.87 -15.21 10.85
N ALA A 220 -0.58 -13.97 10.45
CA ALA A 220 0.72 -13.36 10.69
C ALA A 220 0.98 -13.22 12.20
N PHE A 221 0.03 -12.72 12.96
CA PHE A 221 0.14 -12.60 14.42
C PHE A 221 0.32 -13.95 15.11
N PHE A 222 -0.44 -14.96 14.71
CA PHE A 222 -0.30 -16.32 15.24
C PHE A 222 1.07 -16.92 14.88
N CYS A 223 1.53 -16.74 13.64
CA CYS A 223 2.85 -17.13 13.22
C CYS A 223 3.95 -16.45 14.06
N TRP A 224 3.77 -15.16 14.38
CA TRP A 224 4.67 -14.41 15.24
C TRP A 224 4.69 -14.99 16.67
N LEU A 225 3.51 -15.22 17.27
CA LEU A 225 3.38 -15.81 18.61
C LEU A 225 4.12 -17.15 18.74
N LEU A 226 3.99 -18.03 17.76
CA LEU A 226 4.62 -19.34 17.77
C LEU A 226 6.15 -19.29 17.59
N THR A 227 6.66 -18.28 16.91
CA THR A 227 8.05 -18.28 16.44
C THR A 227 8.96 -17.26 17.10
N MET A 228 8.37 -16.22 17.71
CA MET A 228 9.12 -15.11 18.30
C MET A 228 9.20 -15.27 19.82
N ARG A 229 10.38 -15.54 20.34
CA ARG A 229 10.55 -15.74 21.80
C ARG A 229 11.18 -14.58 22.56
N PHE A 230 11.99 -13.69 21.91
CA PHE A 230 12.78 -12.71 22.66
C PHE A 230 12.95 -11.38 21.93
N PHE A 231 12.78 -10.28 22.69
CA PHE A 231 13.28 -8.97 22.31
C PHE A 231 14.77 -8.87 22.68
N PRO A 232 15.60 -8.29 21.80
CA PRO A 232 17.00 -8.09 22.14
C PRO A 232 17.13 -7.13 23.32
N ARG A 233 17.88 -7.53 24.36
CA ARG A 233 18.16 -6.70 25.51
C ARG A 233 19.01 -5.50 25.10
N PHE A 234 18.72 -4.33 25.62
CA PHE A 234 19.56 -3.15 25.44
C PHE A 234 20.88 -3.37 26.19
N ALA A 235 21.99 -3.51 25.46
CA ALA A 235 23.30 -3.56 26.07
C ALA A 235 23.70 -2.19 26.63
N PRO A 236 24.44 -2.14 27.75
CA PRO A 236 25.09 -0.94 28.20
C PRO A 236 26.12 -0.44 27.18
N ARG A 237 26.58 0.79 27.32
CA ARG A 237 27.67 1.34 26.49
C ARG A 237 28.92 0.47 26.66
N ARG A 238 29.54 0.08 25.56
CA ARG A 238 30.74 -0.75 25.56
C ARG A 238 31.84 -0.08 24.73
N ALA A 239 33.00 0.10 25.32
CA ALA A 239 34.14 0.75 24.66
C ALA A 239 34.93 -0.18 23.72
N THR A 240 34.73 -1.50 23.81
CA THR A 240 35.47 -2.51 23.04
C THR A 240 34.58 -3.22 22.05
N ALA A 241 35.14 -3.68 20.93
CA ALA A 241 34.45 -4.57 20.00
C ALA A 241 34.25 -5.96 20.64
N PRO A 242 33.25 -6.76 20.15
CA PRO A 242 33.11 -8.15 20.58
C PRO A 242 34.40 -8.94 20.26
N GLU A 243 34.84 -9.77 21.21
CA GLU A 243 36.06 -10.57 21.07
C GLU A 243 35.96 -11.53 19.88
N GLY A 244 37.04 -11.64 19.10
CA GLY A 244 37.13 -12.50 17.94
C GLY A 244 36.17 -12.16 16.79
N PHE A 245 35.41 -11.06 16.89
CA PHE A 245 34.42 -10.68 15.90
C PHE A 245 35.03 -9.83 14.79
N SER A 246 34.63 -10.08 13.53
CA SER A 246 35.12 -9.33 12.38
C SER A 246 34.26 -8.10 12.07
N ALA A 247 34.89 -6.95 11.80
CA ALA A 247 34.21 -5.73 11.36
C ALA A 247 33.38 -5.96 10.09
N GLY A 248 33.85 -6.81 9.18
CA GLY A 248 33.11 -7.14 7.94
C GLY A 248 31.81 -7.94 8.16
N LEU A 249 31.61 -8.51 9.33
CA LEU A 249 30.39 -9.24 9.69
C LEU A 249 29.34 -8.35 10.37
N VAL A 250 29.68 -7.12 10.77
CA VAL A 250 28.77 -6.19 11.46
C VAL A 250 27.48 -5.99 10.68
N GLY A 251 27.56 -5.75 9.37
CA GLY A 251 26.40 -5.56 8.52
C GLY A 251 25.47 -6.78 8.46
N ARG A 252 26.02 -8.00 8.57
CA ARG A 252 25.22 -9.24 8.60
C ARG A 252 24.41 -9.37 9.88
N TYR A 253 24.99 -8.99 11.02
CA TYR A 253 24.31 -9.09 12.32
C TYR A 253 23.32 -7.96 12.56
N LEU A 254 23.62 -6.74 12.13
CA LEU A 254 22.77 -5.57 12.39
C LEU A 254 21.68 -5.36 11.34
N VAL A 255 22.02 -5.47 10.05
CA VAL A 255 21.15 -5.08 8.93
C VAL A 255 20.96 -6.17 7.88
N ARG A 256 21.37 -7.40 8.17
CA ARG A 256 21.29 -8.55 7.24
C ARG A 256 21.96 -8.31 5.89
N ARG A 257 22.93 -7.43 5.82
CA ARG A 257 23.72 -7.18 4.60
C ARG A 257 24.72 -8.31 4.36
N ASN A 258 25.28 -8.34 3.16
CA ASN A 258 26.37 -9.26 2.84
C ASN A 258 27.63 -8.92 3.64
N THR A 259 28.61 -9.86 3.64
CA THR A 259 29.91 -9.63 4.25
C THR A 259 30.59 -8.42 3.61
N ASP A 260 31.08 -7.51 4.45
CA ASP A 260 31.78 -6.30 4.04
C ASP A 260 33.29 -6.59 3.99
N LEU A 261 33.78 -6.95 2.80
CA LEU A 261 35.18 -7.29 2.60
C LEU A 261 36.12 -6.11 2.83
N PRO A 262 35.84 -4.86 2.37
CA PRO A 262 36.66 -3.69 2.70
C PRO A 262 36.88 -3.47 4.18
N ALA A 263 35.85 -3.64 5.00
CA ALA A 263 35.98 -3.54 6.45
C ALA A 263 36.84 -4.66 7.05
N MET A 264 36.73 -5.87 6.52
CA MET A 264 37.64 -6.98 6.91
C MET A 264 39.09 -6.67 6.54
N VAL A 265 39.33 -6.16 5.34
CA VAL A 265 40.67 -5.77 4.87
C VAL A 265 41.29 -4.70 5.76
N LEU A 266 40.55 -3.66 6.12
CA LEU A 266 41.02 -2.64 7.05
C LEU A 266 41.38 -3.23 8.43
N GLN A 267 40.55 -4.14 8.94
CA GLN A 267 40.82 -4.82 10.21
C GLN A 267 42.04 -5.74 10.12
N TRP A 268 42.19 -6.50 9.04
CA TRP A 268 43.35 -7.36 8.81
C TRP A 268 44.66 -6.56 8.68
N ALA A 269 44.58 -5.37 8.04
CA ALA A 269 45.72 -4.45 7.97
C ALA A 269 46.10 -3.96 9.37
N GLN A 270 45.12 -3.50 10.15
CA GLN A 270 45.35 -3.06 11.54
C GLN A 270 45.97 -4.16 12.41
N MET A 271 45.61 -5.42 12.17
CA MET A 271 46.21 -6.59 12.86
C MET A 271 47.57 -7.00 12.31
N GLY A 272 48.04 -6.39 11.22
CA GLY A 272 49.36 -6.65 10.65
C GLY A 272 49.47 -7.77 9.62
N TYR A 273 48.37 -8.37 9.17
CA TYR A 273 48.38 -9.42 8.13
C TYR A 273 48.69 -8.89 6.73
N LEU A 274 48.37 -7.61 6.47
CA LEU A 274 48.60 -6.95 5.19
C LEU A 274 48.91 -5.44 5.37
N ILE A 275 49.49 -4.85 4.34
CA ILE A 275 49.72 -3.40 4.24
C ILE A 275 48.83 -2.88 3.10
N ILE A 276 48.24 -1.72 3.32
CA ILE A 276 47.43 -1.01 2.34
C ILE A 276 48.23 0.13 1.76
N HIS A 277 48.37 0.20 0.45
CA HIS A 277 49.01 1.31 -0.28
C HIS A 277 47.93 2.09 -1.04
N LEU A 278 47.81 3.37 -0.73
CA LEU A 278 46.94 4.27 -1.48
C LEU A 278 47.79 5.05 -2.49
N ASP A 279 47.56 4.79 -3.77
CA ASP A 279 48.24 5.48 -4.87
C ASP A 279 47.64 6.88 -5.12
N ASN A 280 48.39 7.72 -5.85
CA ASN A 280 48.00 9.09 -6.21
C ASN A 280 46.71 9.14 -7.05
N ASN A 281 46.45 8.10 -7.84
CA ASN A 281 45.28 7.96 -8.69
C ASN A 281 44.06 7.44 -7.90
N GLY A 282 44.13 7.30 -6.58
CA GLY A 282 43.06 6.78 -5.73
C GLY A 282 42.87 5.26 -5.85
N ARG A 283 43.86 4.55 -6.41
CA ARG A 283 43.87 3.09 -6.42
C ARG A 283 44.39 2.56 -5.09
N VAL A 284 43.84 1.42 -4.66
CA VAL A 284 44.19 0.77 -3.39
C VAL A 284 44.87 -0.57 -3.70
N PHE A 285 46.10 -0.74 -3.28
CA PHE A 285 46.85 -1.97 -3.41
C PHE A 285 47.01 -2.62 -2.04
N LEU A 286 46.76 -3.93 -1.98
CA LEU A 286 46.91 -4.75 -0.78
C LEU A 286 48.19 -5.57 -0.92
N HIS A 287 49.09 -5.46 0.03
CA HIS A 287 50.32 -6.23 0.07
C HIS A 287 50.25 -7.21 1.25
N LYS A 288 50.20 -8.52 0.96
CA LYS A 288 50.18 -9.58 1.98
C LYS A 288 51.51 -9.60 2.72
N LYS A 289 51.49 -9.55 4.05
CA LYS A 289 52.67 -9.57 4.90
C LYS A 289 52.90 -10.96 5.50
N MET A 290 51.82 -11.61 6.00
CA MET A 290 51.89 -12.94 6.59
C MET A 290 50.60 -13.70 6.33
N ASP A 291 50.64 -15.03 6.54
CA ASP A 291 49.43 -15.84 6.50
C ASP A 291 48.65 -15.73 7.81
N MET A 292 47.34 -15.90 7.71
CA MET A 292 46.44 -15.84 8.86
C MET A 292 46.44 -17.18 9.59
N GLY A 293 46.80 -17.18 10.87
CA GLY A 293 46.84 -18.35 11.73
C GLY A 293 45.50 -18.72 12.36
N ASN A 294 45.54 -19.64 13.32
CA ASN A 294 44.34 -20.16 13.99
C ASN A 294 43.74 -19.23 15.04
N GLU A 295 44.35 -18.08 15.28
CA GLU A 295 43.85 -17.02 16.16
C GLU A 295 42.59 -16.33 15.58
N ARG A 296 42.32 -16.52 14.29
CA ARG A 296 41.12 -15.99 13.61
C ARG A 296 40.17 -17.10 13.23
N SER A 297 38.89 -16.70 13.11
CA SER A 297 37.84 -17.65 12.73
C SER A 297 38.15 -18.36 11.41
N GLY A 298 37.82 -19.65 11.30
CA GLY A 298 38.01 -20.40 10.06
C GLY A 298 37.30 -19.79 8.84
N PHE A 299 36.29 -18.93 9.06
CA PHE A 299 35.68 -18.15 7.99
C PHE A 299 36.63 -17.05 7.48
N GLU A 300 37.25 -16.30 8.37
CA GLU A 300 38.18 -15.24 7.98
C GLU A 300 39.43 -15.82 7.31
N GLN A 301 39.95 -16.94 7.80
CA GLN A 301 41.07 -17.65 7.16
C GLN A 301 40.74 -18.03 5.71
N ARG A 302 39.53 -18.57 5.47
CA ARG A 302 39.08 -18.90 4.10
C ARG A 302 38.92 -17.66 3.25
N CYS A 303 38.36 -16.57 3.78
CA CYS A 303 38.23 -15.29 3.08
C CYS A 303 39.59 -14.73 2.70
N PHE A 304 40.54 -14.75 3.62
CA PHE A 304 41.89 -14.24 3.39
C PHE A 304 42.63 -15.05 2.33
N ARG A 305 42.57 -16.39 2.40
CA ARG A 305 43.13 -17.28 1.36
C ARG A 305 42.50 -17.05 0.00
N GLU A 306 41.17 -16.92 -0.06
CA GLU A 306 40.44 -16.64 -1.30
C GLU A 306 40.85 -15.31 -1.94
N LEU A 307 41.15 -14.31 -1.12
CA LEU A 307 41.58 -12.98 -1.59
C LEU A 307 42.97 -13.04 -2.22
N PHE A 308 43.91 -13.76 -1.61
CA PHE A 308 45.33 -13.78 -2.00
C PHE A 308 45.76 -15.06 -2.75
N VAL A 309 44.84 -15.79 -3.39
CA VAL A 309 45.18 -17.00 -4.15
C VAL A 309 46.32 -16.75 -5.14
N GLY A 310 47.52 -17.33 -4.85
CA GLY A 310 48.70 -17.25 -5.70
C GLY A 310 49.33 -15.87 -5.89
N LYS A 311 49.03 -14.90 -5.02
CA LYS A 311 49.58 -13.53 -5.14
C LYS A 311 49.88 -12.91 -3.79
N MET A 312 51.00 -12.15 -3.74
CA MET A 312 51.38 -11.36 -2.59
C MET A 312 50.86 -9.92 -2.65
N MET A 313 50.48 -9.46 -3.86
CA MET A 313 49.96 -8.13 -4.08
C MET A 313 48.66 -8.18 -4.92
N LEU A 314 47.66 -7.39 -4.54
CA LEU A 314 46.35 -7.34 -5.18
C LEU A 314 45.86 -5.88 -5.28
N ASP A 315 45.35 -5.50 -6.46
CA ASP A 315 44.60 -4.25 -6.64
C ASP A 315 43.17 -4.43 -6.09
N ALA A 316 42.86 -3.72 -5.00
CA ALA A 316 41.57 -3.76 -4.33
C ALA A 316 40.48 -2.92 -5.05
N THR A 317 40.82 -2.17 -6.10
CA THR A 317 39.89 -1.46 -6.97
C THR A 317 39.56 -2.26 -8.24
N GLY A 318 40.26 -3.37 -8.48
CA GLY A 318 40.15 -4.18 -9.68
C GLY A 318 39.04 -5.24 -9.64
N SER A 319 38.71 -5.76 -10.84
CA SER A 319 37.67 -6.77 -11.02
C SER A 319 37.92 -8.07 -10.25
N ARG A 320 39.19 -8.45 -10.04
CA ARG A 320 39.60 -9.65 -9.29
C ARG A 320 39.21 -9.55 -7.81
N PHE A 321 39.43 -8.40 -7.19
CA PHE A 321 38.99 -8.14 -5.82
C PHE A 321 37.45 -8.24 -5.69
N HIS A 322 36.71 -7.65 -6.60
CA HIS A 322 35.25 -7.68 -6.61
C HIS A 322 34.71 -9.09 -6.86
N SER A 323 35.36 -9.87 -7.72
CA SER A 323 35.03 -11.29 -7.94
C SER A 323 35.27 -12.13 -6.68
N ALA A 324 36.41 -11.95 -6.02
CA ALA A 324 36.71 -12.60 -4.73
C ALA A 324 35.68 -12.20 -3.67
N TRP A 325 35.29 -10.93 -3.61
CA TRP A 325 34.25 -10.45 -2.69
C TRP A 325 32.91 -11.15 -2.92
N ASN A 326 32.49 -11.30 -4.17
CA ASN A 326 31.23 -11.99 -4.50
C ASN A 326 31.28 -13.48 -4.08
N ARG A 327 32.43 -14.18 -4.25
CA ARG A 327 32.63 -15.55 -3.76
C ARG A 327 32.59 -15.61 -2.24
N ILE A 328 33.22 -14.68 -1.55
CA ILE A 328 33.20 -14.56 -0.07
C ILE A 328 31.76 -14.34 0.44
N CYS A 329 30.98 -13.50 -0.22
CA CYS A 329 29.57 -13.32 0.10
C CYS A 329 28.76 -14.61 -0.08
N ALA A 330 29.04 -15.37 -1.13
CA ALA A 330 28.41 -16.69 -1.37
C ALA A 330 28.79 -17.72 -0.30
N MET A 331 30.07 -17.80 0.07
CA MET A 331 30.54 -18.64 1.17
C MET A 331 29.87 -18.27 2.50
N GLY A 332 29.78 -16.97 2.78
CA GLY A 332 29.11 -16.47 3.97
C GLY A 332 27.65 -16.91 4.07
N ARG A 333 26.91 -16.90 2.96
CA ARG A 333 25.49 -17.32 2.93
C ARG A 333 25.29 -18.81 3.25
N ARG A 334 26.28 -19.65 2.97
CA ARG A 334 26.19 -21.10 3.17
C ARG A 334 26.53 -21.57 4.60
N GLN A 335 26.99 -20.68 5.48
CA GLN A 335 27.29 -21.05 6.86
C GLN A 335 26.03 -21.03 7.74
N PRO A 336 25.49 -22.15 8.19
CA PRO A 336 24.39 -22.19 9.14
C PRO A 336 24.87 -21.65 10.49
N GLY A 337 24.08 -20.78 11.12
CA GLY A 337 24.33 -20.26 12.47
C GLY A 337 25.30 -19.08 12.59
N SER A 338 26.03 -18.70 11.53
CA SER A 338 26.97 -17.56 11.56
C SER A 338 26.29 -16.20 11.30
N THR A 339 24.99 -16.18 11.09
CA THR A 339 24.23 -14.99 10.79
C THR A 339 23.35 -14.61 11.98
N GLY A 340 23.40 -13.37 12.39
CA GLY A 340 22.41 -12.80 13.32
C GLY A 340 20.98 -12.76 12.74
N SER A 341 20.73 -13.51 11.68
CA SER A 341 19.41 -13.67 11.09
C SER A 341 18.52 -14.47 12.04
N PRO A 342 17.28 -14.02 12.28
CA PRO A 342 16.31 -14.82 13.02
C PRO A 342 16.12 -16.16 12.33
N VAL A 343 16.14 -17.24 13.14
CA VAL A 343 15.89 -18.61 12.68
C VAL A 343 14.39 -18.81 12.58
N GLY A 344 13.93 -19.41 11.48
CA GLY A 344 12.54 -19.87 11.35
C GLY A 344 11.64 -18.96 10.51
N SER A 345 10.36 -18.97 10.83
CA SER A 345 9.24 -18.44 10.04
C SER A 345 9.13 -16.92 9.93
N VAL A 346 10.18 -16.15 10.26
CA VAL A 346 10.19 -14.69 10.04
C VAL A 346 9.91 -14.32 8.59
N LYS A 347 10.34 -15.16 7.64
CA LYS A 347 10.04 -14.96 6.22
C LYS A 347 8.54 -15.13 5.97
N LEU A 348 7.94 -16.16 6.54
CA LEU A 348 6.50 -16.42 6.43
C LEU A 348 5.68 -15.30 7.09
N PHE A 349 6.06 -14.88 8.31
CA PHE A 349 5.45 -13.75 9.00
C PHE A 349 5.48 -12.47 8.15
N ARG A 350 6.61 -12.16 7.54
CA ARG A 350 6.75 -11.00 6.66
C ARG A 350 5.93 -11.11 5.40
N LEU A 351 5.89 -12.30 4.80
CA LEU A 351 5.08 -12.55 3.61
C LEU A 351 3.59 -12.34 3.92
N LEU A 352 3.09 -12.99 4.98
CA LEU A 352 1.70 -12.84 5.41
C LEU A 352 1.35 -11.38 5.74
N SER A 353 2.26 -10.66 6.39
CA SER A 353 2.06 -9.23 6.67
C SER A 353 2.05 -8.37 5.40
N ALA A 354 2.86 -8.69 4.39
CA ALA A 354 2.89 -7.96 3.12
C ALA A 354 1.64 -8.23 2.26
N LEU A 355 0.98 -9.39 2.42
CA LEU A 355 -0.28 -9.72 1.74
C LEU A 355 -1.41 -8.74 2.11
N LEU A 356 -1.35 -8.07 3.28
CA LEU A 356 -2.30 -7.00 3.59
C LEU A 356 -2.21 -5.86 2.56
N GLY A 357 -0.99 -5.56 2.07
CA GLY A 357 -0.81 -4.60 0.99
C GLY A 357 -1.41 -5.06 -0.33
N LEU A 358 -1.30 -6.37 -0.65
CA LEU A 358 -1.93 -6.93 -1.85
C LEU A 358 -3.44 -6.68 -1.84
N PHE A 359 -4.14 -7.05 -0.75
CA PHE A 359 -5.59 -6.87 -0.65
C PHE A 359 -6.00 -5.40 -0.57
N ALA A 360 -5.20 -4.55 0.09
CA ALA A 360 -5.43 -3.11 0.06
C ALA A 360 -5.33 -2.54 -1.38
N GLY A 361 -4.36 -2.98 -2.16
CA GLY A 361 -4.20 -2.57 -3.56
C GLY A 361 -5.32 -3.12 -4.48
N ILE A 362 -5.81 -4.33 -4.23
CA ILE A 362 -6.99 -4.90 -4.91
C ILE A 362 -8.22 -4.04 -4.63
N ALA A 363 -8.47 -3.68 -3.36
CA ALA A 363 -9.57 -2.81 -2.98
C ALA A 363 -9.50 -1.43 -3.64
N MET A 364 -8.29 -0.83 -3.73
CA MET A 364 -8.05 0.43 -4.45
C MET A 364 -8.32 0.30 -5.96
N GLY A 365 -7.90 -0.81 -6.57
CA GLY A 365 -8.13 -1.09 -7.99
C GLY A 365 -9.61 -1.24 -8.31
N ASP A 366 -10.37 -1.82 -7.40
CA ASP A 366 -11.82 -1.99 -7.50
C ASP A 366 -12.57 -0.64 -7.52
N THR A 367 -12.08 0.35 -6.78
CA THR A 367 -12.71 1.68 -6.73
C THR A 367 -12.40 2.56 -7.95
N ILE A 368 -11.25 2.35 -8.62
CA ILE A 368 -10.83 3.18 -9.77
C ILE A 368 -11.45 2.67 -11.07
N SER A 369 -11.64 1.37 -11.22
CA SER A 369 -11.95 0.75 -12.49
C SER A 369 -13.45 0.70 -12.76
N THR A 370 -13.90 1.42 -13.80
CA THR A 370 -15.28 1.37 -14.31
C THR A 370 -15.49 0.32 -15.41
N ASP A 371 -14.42 -0.01 -16.15
CA ASP A 371 -14.47 -0.94 -17.28
C ASP A 371 -14.16 -2.39 -16.85
N HIS A 372 -15.04 -3.31 -17.16
CA HIS A 372 -14.93 -4.72 -16.73
C HIS A 372 -13.67 -5.43 -17.25
N THR A 373 -13.19 -5.10 -18.43
CA THR A 373 -12.02 -5.73 -19.06
C THR A 373 -10.70 -5.32 -18.40
N TRP A 374 -10.53 -4.05 -18.03
CA TRP A 374 -9.30 -3.54 -17.41
C TRP A 374 -9.28 -3.68 -15.88
N ARG A 375 -10.44 -3.92 -15.27
CA ARG A 375 -10.59 -4.02 -13.82
C ARG A 375 -9.64 -5.02 -13.19
N LEU A 376 -9.59 -6.25 -13.69
CA LEU A 376 -8.73 -7.31 -13.16
C LEU A 376 -7.23 -6.95 -13.29
N VAL A 377 -6.85 -6.32 -14.41
CA VAL A 377 -5.46 -5.92 -14.65
C VAL A 377 -5.04 -4.80 -13.69
N ILE A 378 -5.88 -3.80 -13.48
CA ILE A 378 -5.63 -2.68 -12.56
C ILE A 378 -5.57 -3.19 -11.11
N MET A 379 -6.51 -4.04 -10.70
CA MET A 379 -6.50 -4.66 -9.36
C MET A 379 -5.22 -5.47 -9.12
N ALA A 380 -4.79 -6.29 -10.08
CA ALA A 380 -3.56 -7.07 -9.97
C ALA A 380 -2.31 -6.18 -9.92
N ALA A 381 -2.25 -5.14 -10.75
CA ALA A 381 -1.11 -4.22 -10.81
C ALA A 381 -0.99 -3.40 -9.51
N LEU A 382 -2.09 -2.82 -9.02
CA LEU A 382 -2.10 -2.08 -7.75
C LEU A 382 -1.85 -3.00 -6.56
N GLY A 383 -2.42 -4.21 -6.57
CA GLY A 383 -2.15 -5.23 -5.55
C GLY A 383 -0.66 -5.56 -5.47
N ALA A 384 -0.02 -5.83 -6.60
CA ALA A 384 1.42 -6.11 -6.66
C ALA A 384 2.26 -4.90 -6.21
N ALA A 385 1.90 -3.68 -6.64
CA ALA A 385 2.60 -2.46 -6.24
C ALA A 385 2.50 -2.23 -4.72
N CYS A 386 1.30 -2.32 -4.13
CA CYS A 386 1.09 -2.17 -2.69
C CYS A 386 1.79 -3.27 -1.88
N PHE A 387 1.80 -4.53 -2.37
CA PHE A 387 2.58 -5.61 -1.77
C PHE A 387 4.07 -5.28 -1.70
N LEU A 388 4.66 -4.79 -2.80
CA LEU A 388 6.07 -4.37 -2.85
C LEU A 388 6.35 -3.20 -1.91
N LEU A 389 5.45 -2.19 -1.84
CA LEU A 389 5.58 -1.08 -0.91
C LEU A 389 5.56 -1.57 0.55
N CYS A 390 4.67 -2.50 0.91
CA CYS A 390 4.63 -3.11 2.24
C CYS A 390 5.94 -3.85 2.57
N PHE A 391 6.53 -4.54 1.60
CA PHE A 391 7.82 -5.21 1.78
C PHE A 391 8.97 -4.21 1.99
N LEU A 392 8.95 -3.07 1.29
CA LEU A 392 9.91 -1.98 1.49
C LEU A 392 9.76 -1.33 2.86
N ILE A 393 8.52 -1.13 3.35
CA ILE A 393 8.23 -0.64 4.70
C ILE A 393 8.89 -1.55 5.75
N GLN A 394 8.64 -2.86 5.67
CA GLN A 394 9.24 -3.83 6.59
C GLN A 394 10.77 -3.86 6.53
N SER A 395 11.34 -3.76 5.31
CA SER A 395 12.79 -3.69 5.12
C SER A 395 13.41 -2.42 5.71
N GLY A 396 12.69 -1.31 5.66
CA GLY A 396 13.07 -0.05 6.29
C GLY A 396 13.14 -0.18 7.83
N MET A 397 12.15 -0.86 8.42
CA MET A 397 12.11 -1.08 9.87
C MET A 397 13.26 -1.95 10.39
N ASP A 398 13.84 -2.83 9.58
CA ASP A 398 15.06 -3.57 9.94
C ASP A 398 16.22 -2.63 10.33
N CYS A 399 16.24 -1.43 9.79
CA CYS A 399 17.28 -0.44 9.99
C CYS A 399 16.89 0.67 10.98
N LEU A 400 15.79 0.51 11.73
CA LEU A 400 15.31 1.52 12.68
C LEU A 400 16.36 1.92 13.72
N HIS A 401 17.18 0.96 14.16
CA HIS A 401 18.29 1.19 15.10
C HIS A 401 19.50 1.93 14.47
N LEU A 402 19.55 2.01 13.13
CA LEU A 402 20.55 2.75 12.35
C LEU A 402 19.91 4.04 11.80
N ARG A 403 19.74 5.04 12.65
CA ARG A 403 19.17 6.34 12.24
C ARG A 403 19.95 6.92 11.06
N GLY A 404 19.20 7.35 10.03
CA GLY A 404 19.76 7.96 8.82
C GLY A 404 20.13 6.96 7.71
N SER A 405 19.88 5.66 7.87
CA SER A 405 20.11 4.67 6.81
C SER A 405 19.21 4.92 5.60
N ALA A 406 19.74 4.70 4.40
CA ALA A 406 18.96 4.83 3.15
C ALA A 406 17.74 3.90 3.12
N SER A 407 17.88 2.69 3.68
CA SER A 407 16.79 1.71 3.75
C SER A 407 15.64 2.19 4.63
N LEU A 408 15.93 2.85 5.76
CA LEU A 408 14.90 3.43 6.63
C LEU A 408 14.15 4.55 5.91
N LYS A 409 14.88 5.45 5.23
CA LYS A 409 14.27 6.54 4.44
C LYS A 409 13.38 5.99 3.33
N LEU A 410 13.85 4.96 2.60
CA LEU A 410 13.07 4.29 1.56
C LEU A 410 11.79 3.65 2.11
N GLY A 411 11.86 2.99 3.26
CA GLY A 411 10.70 2.41 3.92
C GLY A 411 9.66 3.46 4.35
N LEU A 412 10.11 4.62 4.84
CA LEU A 412 9.21 5.73 5.18
C LEU A 412 8.57 6.35 3.93
N VAL A 413 9.35 6.54 2.86
CA VAL A 413 8.80 7.01 1.57
C VAL A 413 7.75 6.03 1.04
N ALA A 414 8.01 4.72 1.11
CA ALA A 414 7.05 3.69 0.70
C ALA A 414 5.74 3.77 1.52
N ALA A 415 5.81 4.05 2.82
CA ALA A 415 4.64 4.23 3.68
C ALA A 415 3.82 5.47 3.26
N VAL A 416 4.50 6.58 2.96
CA VAL A 416 3.83 7.81 2.47
C VAL A 416 3.17 7.58 1.12
N LEU A 417 3.86 6.90 0.18
CA LEU A 417 3.30 6.59 -1.14
C LEU A 417 2.06 5.69 -1.05
N LEU A 418 2.10 4.64 -0.21
CA LEU A 418 0.96 3.76 0.00
C LEU A 418 -0.23 4.52 0.61
N MET A 419 0.03 5.40 1.58
CA MET A 419 -1.01 6.23 2.18
C MET A 419 -1.60 7.23 1.18
N ALA A 420 -0.77 7.91 0.39
CA ALA A 420 -1.22 8.83 -0.65
C ALA A 420 -2.09 8.13 -1.70
N ALA A 421 -1.69 6.94 -2.16
CA ALA A 421 -2.50 6.13 -3.06
C ALA A 421 -3.86 5.76 -2.46
N ALA A 422 -3.90 5.36 -1.18
CA ALA A 422 -5.15 5.04 -0.48
C ALA A 422 -6.08 6.24 -0.33
N ILE A 423 -5.52 7.44 -0.10
CA ILE A 423 -6.28 8.68 -0.02
C ILE A 423 -6.88 9.03 -1.38
N LEU A 424 -6.08 9.00 -2.45
CA LEU A 424 -6.54 9.30 -3.80
C LEU A 424 -7.65 8.35 -4.28
N CYS A 425 -7.61 7.08 -3.85
CA CYS A 425 -8.62 6.07 -4.19
C CYS A 425 -9.83 6.07 -3.24
N GLY A 426 -9.90 6.95 -2.24
CA GLY A 426 -10.97 6.94 -1.24
C GLY A 426 -10.95 5.74 -0.27
N CYS A 427 -9.89 4.93 -0.28
CA CYS A 427 -9.74 3.69 0.50
C CYS A 427 -8.90 3.90 1.78
N HIS A 428 -9.14 4.99 2.53
CA HIS A 428 -8.31 5.40 3.68
C HIS A 428 -8.14 4.29 4.72
N GLY A 429 -9.20 3.56 5.06
CA GLY A 429 -9.17 2.49 6.07
C GLY A 429 -8.21 1.36 5.70
N TYR A 430 -8.22 0.91 4.44
CA TYR A 430 -7.32 -0.13 3.93
C TYR A 430 -5.85 0.34 3.94
N GLY A 431 -5.60 1.60 3.53
CA GLY A 431 -4.27 2.19 3.57
C GLY A 431 -3.69 2.29 4.98
N ILE A 432 -4.47 2.82 5.92
CA ILE A 432 -4.07 2.93 7.34
C ILE A 432 -3.76 1.55 7.91
N ALA A 433 -4.64 0.56 7.71
CA ALA A 433 -4.45 -0.80 8.21
C ALA A 433 -3.18 -1.44 7.63
N ALA A 434 -2.96 -1.35 6.32
CA ALA A 434 -1.79 -1.91 5.65
C ALA A 434 -0.50 -1.25 6.13
N VAL A 435 -0.44 0.09 6.21
CA VAL A 435 0.76 0.83 6.65
C VAL A 435 1.05 0.55 8.12
N ALA A 436 0.06 0.72 9.00
CA ALA A 436 0.23 0.52 10.45
C ALA A 436 0.68 -0.91 10.77
N TRP A 437 0.02 -1.92 10.17
CA TRP A 437 0.40 -3.31 10.35
C TRP A 437 1.83 -3.60 9.86
N ASN A 438 2.21 -3.12 8.68
CA ASN A 438 3.53 -3.40 8.13
C ASN A 438 4.66 -2.66 8.85
N LEU A 439 4.41 -1.47 9.40
CA LEU A 439 5.34 -0.81 10.32
C LEU A 439 5.54 -1.64 11.60
N LEU A 440 4.44 -2.07 12.22
CA LEU A 440 4.47 -2.93 13.41
C LEU A 440 5.16 -4.27 13.11
N ALA A 441 4.77 -4.94 12.03
CA ALA A 441 5.35 -6.21 11.61
C ALA A 441 6.86 -6.10 11.31
N GLY A 442 7.29 -5.00 10.68
CA GLY A 442 8.71 -4.71 10.45
C GLY A 442 9.48 -4.60 11.76
N VAL A 443 8.97 -3.87 12.74
CA VAL A 443 9.57 -3.76 14.08
C VAL A 443 9.58 -5.11 14.78
N LEU A 444 8.46 -5.81 14.83
CA LEU A 444 8.36 -7.15 15.44
C LEU A 444 9.31 -8.16 14.79
N ALA A 445 9.43 -8.15 13.47
CA ALA A 445 10.35 -9.02 12.74
C ALA A 445 11.83 -8.67 13.00
N ALA A 446 12.14 -7.38 13.15
CA ALA A 446 13.51 -6.92 13.39
C ALA A 446 14.00 -7.23 14.81
N TYR A 447 13.13 -7.01 15.81
CA TYR A 447 13.51 -7.04 17.23
C TYR A 447 12.98 -8.27 17.98
N GLY A 448 11.96 -8.94 17.48
CA GLY A 448 11.28 -10.06 18.10
C GLY A 448 11.59 -11.43 17.49
N GLY A 449 12.62 -11.56 16.63
CA GLY A 449 12.95 -12.84 16.00
C GLY A 449 13.67 -13.81 16.93
N ARG A 450 13.40 -15.12 16.78
CA ARG A 450 14.15 -16.17 17.47
C ARG A 450 15.60 -16.18 16.96
N ARG A 451 16.51 -15.65 17.76
CA ARG A 451 17.95 -15.62 17.50
C ARG A 451 18.64 -16.55 18.47
N SER A 452 19.81 -17.10 18.10
CA SER A 452 20.66 -17.81 19.05
C SER A 452 21.16 -16.82 20.11
N ASP A 453 21.37 -17.28 21.35
CA ASP A 453 21.86 -16.44 22.45
C ASP A 453 23.15 -15.71 22.11
N ASN A 454 24.05 -16.39 21.39
CA ASN A 454 25.29 -15.78 20.91
C ASN A 454 25.02 -14.63 19.92
N SER A 455 24.06 -14.80 19.02
CA SER A 455 23.69 -13.73 18.07
C SER A 455 23.04 -12.53 18.76
N VAL A 456 22.23 -12.76 19.80
CA VAL A 456 21.63 -11.68 20.63
C VAL A 456 22.73 -10.94 21.39
N ARG A 457 23.69 -11.67 21.96
CA ARG A 457 24.85 -11.07 22.65
C ARG A 457 25.65 -10.18 21.71
N ILE A 458 26.13 -10.72 20.58
CA ILE A 458 26.93 -9.96 19.60
C ILE A 458 26.16 -8.74 19.09
N TRP A 459 24.87 -8.90 18.77
CA TRP A 459 24.01 -7.81 18.29
C TRP A 459 23.91 -6.68 19.34
N SER A 460 23.70 -7.04 20.60
CA SER A 460 23.60 -6.05 21.70
C SER A 460 24.95 -5.38 21.97
N GLU A 461 26.06 -6.13 21.92
CA GLU A 461 27.41 -5.59 22.07
C GLU A 461 27.77 -4.60 20.95
N LEU A 462 27.43 -4.90 19.70
CA LEU A 462 27.63 -3.99 18.57
C LEU A 462 26.81 -2.70 18.70
N LEU A 463 25.57 -2.80 19.16
CA LEU A 463 24.76 -1.60 19.43
C LEU A 463 25.30 -0.79 20.61
N GLY A 464 25.80 -1.46 21.64
CA GLY A 464 26.49 -0.83 22.77
C GLY A 464 27.73 -0.07 22.32
N LEU A 465 28.56 -0.69 21.47
CA LEU A 465 29.74 -0.09 20.85
C LEU A 465 29.36 1.14 20.01
N ARG A 466 28.37 1.03 19.13
CA ARG A 466 27.88 2.16 18.32
C ARG A 466 27.40 3.32 19.19
N ARG A 467 26.69 3.01 20.27
CA ARG A 467 26.21 4.01 21.24
C ARG A 467 27.37 4.69 21.94
N HIS A 468 28.41 3.93 22.33
CA HIS A 468 29.63 4.49 22.91
C HIS A 468 30.33 5.45 21.94
N MET A 469 30.62 5.01 20.71
CA MET A 469 31.25 5.85 19.68
C MET A 469 30.51 7.17 19.43
N ARG A 470 29.17 7.17 19.52
CA ARG A 470 28.35 8.38 19.34
C ARG A 470 28.29 9.27 20.57
N LYS A 471 28.21 8.68 21.76
CA LYS A 471 27.80 9.38 23.00
C LYS A 471 28.92 9.49 24.04
N ALA A 472 30.07 8.86 23.85
CA ALA A 472 31.20 9.00 24.77
C ALA A 472 31.66 10.46 24.88
N GLY A 473 31.99 10.87 26.08
CA GLY A 473 32.60 12.16 26.34
C GLY A 473 34.04 12.22 25.79
N LYS A 474 34.58 13.42 25.55
CA LYS A 474 35.97 13.56 25.14
C LYS A 474 36.93 13.06 26.23
N GLU A 475 36.61 13.30 27.49
CA GLU A 475 37.41 12.85 28.64
C GLU A 475 37.48 11.32 28.76
N ASP A 476 36.32 10.60 28.49
CA ASP A 476 36.30 9.14 28.48
C ASP A 476 37.20 8.56 27.41
N VAL A 477 37.19 9.17 26.20
CA VAL A 477 38.01 8.76 25.08
C VAL A 477 39.49 9.04 25.36
N GLN A 478 39.83 10.18 25.95
CA GLN A 478 41.21 10.50 26.36
C GLN A 478 41.74 9.56 27.42
N ARG A 479 40.91 9.20 28.41
CA ARG A 479 41.26 8.21 29.44
C ARG A 479 41.56 6.82 28.83
N ILE A 480 40.75 6.39 27.88
CA ILE A 480 40.98 5.13 27.17
C ILE A 480 42.25 5.22 26.30
N LEU A 481 42.47 6.34 25.62
CA LEU A 481 43.64 6.57 24.80
C LEU A 481 44.94 6.57 25.61
N ALA A 482 44.92 7.02 26.86
CA ALA A 482 46.04 6.94 27.76
C ALA A 482 46.44 5.48 28.09
N SER A 483 45.50 4.58 28.17
CA SER A 483 45.73 3.14 28.40
C SER A 483 45.98 2.36 27.09
N ASN A 484 45.33 2.72 25.99
CA ASN A 484 45.51 2.08 24.68
C ASN A 484 45.66 3.13 23.56
N ARG A 485 46.90 3.40 23.19
CA ARG A 485 47.22 4.37 22.14
C ARG A 485 46.67 4.00 20.75
N ASN A 486 46.45 2.71 20.49
CA ASN A 486 45.92 2.21 19.21
C ASN A 486 44.38 2.17 19.15
N TYR A 487 43.72 2.60 20.19
CA TYR A 487 42.24 2.50 20.35
C TYR A 487 41.44 3.04 19.14
N TYR A 488 41.88 4.16 18.55
CA TYR A 488 41.25 4.69 17.35
C TYR A 488 41.34 3.70 16.18
N PHE A 489 42.53 3.20 15.88
CA PHE A 489 42.77 2.32 14.73
C PHE A 489 42.11 0.95 14.90
N GLU A 490 42.02 0.43 16.11
CA GLU A 490 41.32 -0.84 16.41
C GLU A 490 39.82 -0.73 16.11
N LEU A 491 39.23 0.42 16.39
CA LEU A 491 37.79 0.61 16.22
C LEU A 491 37.39 1.29 14.91
N ALA A 492 38.32 1.90 14.17
CA ALA A 492 38.03 2.59 12.93
C ALA A 492 37.31 1.71 11.88
N PRO A 493 37.67 0.43 11.64
CA PRO A 493 36.91 -0.43 10.73
C PRO A 493 35.47 -0.63 11.16
N TYR A 494 35.21 -0.75 12.47
CA TYR A 494 33.84 -0.87 13.01
C TYR A 494 33.08 0.46 12.88
N ALA A 495 33.72 1.59 13.13
CA ALA A 495 33.12 2.91 13.03
C ALA A 495 32.62 3.19 11.60
N LEU A 496 33.41 2.80 10.59
CA LEU A 496 33.04 2.93 9.17
C LEU A 496 31.77 2.12 8.84
N VAL A 497 31.72 0.85 9.24
CA VAL A 497 30.54 -0.01 8.96
C VAL A 497 29.32 0.42 9.76
N LEU A 498 29.52 0.89 11.00
CA LEU A 498 28.45 1.39 11.86
C LEU A 498 27.96 2.80 11.45
N GLY A 499 28.63 3.46 10.48
CA GLY A 499 28.29 4.79 9.99
C GLY A 499 28.44 5.89 11.04
N VAL A 500 29.46 5.78 11.89
CA VAL A 500 29.76 6.72 12.98
C VAL A 500 31.20 7.20 12.95
N ASP A 501 31.92 6.94 11.86
CA ASP A 501 33.35 7.22 11.67
C ASP A 501 33.71 8.68 11.92
N LYS A 502 32.97 9.63 11.34
CA LYS A 502 33.18 11.06 11.53
C LYS A 502 32.99 11.47 12.99
N VAL A 503 31.82 11.14 13.56
CA VAL A 503 31.48 11.50 14.94
C VAL A 503 32.45 10.87 15.94
N PHE A 504 32.92 9.64 15.66
CA PHE A 504 33.89 8.95 16.49
C PHE A 504 35.27 9.64 16.41
N ALA A 505 35.77 9.97 15.22
CA ALA A 505 37.05 10.68 15.04
C ALA A 505 37.07 12.05 15.73
N GLU A 506 35.99 12.81 15.66
CA GLU A 506 35.85 14.11 16.31
C GLU A 506 35.96 14.05 17.85
N LYS A 507 35.68 12.87 18.47
CA LYS A 507 35.81 12.70 19.93
C LYS A 507 37.26 12.72 20.42
N PHE A 508 38.21 12.40 19.53
CA PHE A 508 39.66 12.41 19.86
C PHE A 508 40.25 13.82 19.87
N GLY A 509 39.58 14.78 19.21
CA GLY A 509 40.12 16.15 19.08
C GLY A 509 41.53 16.17 18.50
N ASP A 510 42.42 16.93 19.14
CA ASP A 510 43.84 17.10 18.73
C ASP A 510 44.79 16.07 19.36
N ALA A 511 44.23 14.99 19.97
CA ALA A 511 45.08 13.96 20.56
C ALA A 511 45.96 13.30 19.50
N ARG A 512 47.26 13.24 19.75
CA ARG A 512 48.22 12.61 18.85
C ARG A 512 48.10 11.09 18.88
N LEU A 513 47.85 10.50 17.73
CA LEU A 513 47.83 9.05 17.53
C LEU A 513 49.24 8.53 17.22
N PRO A 514 49.49 7.24 17.48
CA PRO A 514 50.73 6.58 17.04
C PRO A 514 50.83 6.57 15.50
N ALA A 515 52.03 6.35 14.97
CA ALA A 515 52.23 6.21 13.54
C ALA A 515 51.46 4.98 12.98
N CYS A 516 50.70 5.20 11.91
CA CYS A 516 49.98 4.10 11.23
C CYS A 516 50.97 3.34 10.33
N THR A 517 51.31 2.11 10.70
CA THR A 517 52.28 1.28 9.98
C THR A 517 51.66 0.41 8.87
N TRP A 518 50.35 0.29 8.86
CA TRP A 518 49.62 -0.60 7.95
C TRP A 518 48.92 0.13 6.79
N LEU A 519 48.88 1.46 6.82
CA LEU A 519 48.39 2.29 5.73
C LEU A 519 49.47 3.24 5.26
N VAL A 520 50.05 2.98 4.11
CA VAL A 520 51.08 3.84 3.49
C VAL A 520 50.37 4.93 2.70
N SER A 521 50.60 6.18 3.13
CA SER A 521 50.08 7.39 2.49
C SER A 521 51.13 8.48 2.49
N ARG A 522 51.01 9.43 1.55
CA ARG A 522 51.99 10.52 1.38
C ARG A 522 52.05 11.52 2.54
N HIS A 523 51.01 11.64 3.33
CA HIS A 523 50.91 12.65 4.36
C HIS A 523 50.97 12.02 5.74
N ASN A 524 51.90 12.47 6.55
CA ASN A 524 52.06 12.03 7.91
C ASN A 524 51.00 12.68 8.80
N LYS A 525 49.88 11.97 9.00
CA LYS A 525 48.74 12.44 9.78
C LYS A 525 48.96 12.09 11.25
N ARG A 526 48.52 12.99 12.14
CA ARG A 526 48.80 12.89 13.58
C ARG A 526 47.55 12.72 14.43
N THR A 527 46.41 13.17 13.93
CA THR A 527 45.14 13.16 14.69
C THR A 527 44.06 12.32 14.05
N ALA A 528 43.07 11.88 14.83
CA ALA A 528 41.93 11.07 14.31
C ALA A 528 41.08 11.85 13.30
N PRO A 529 40.77 13.13 13.46
CA PRO A 529 40.07 13.93 12.45
C PRO A 529 40.80 14.01 11.11
N GLU A 530 42.14 13.93 11.09
CA GLU A 530 42.90 13.87 9.83
C GLU A 530 42.88 12.47 9.19
N TRP A 531 42.80 11.42 10.01
CA TRP A 531 42.81 10.03 9.53
C TRP A 531 41.48 9.55 8.97
N TYR A 532 40.33 9.98 9.55
CA TYR A 532 39.05 9.44 9.14
C TYR A 532 38.70 9.68 7.66
N PRO A 533 38.96 10.85 7.03
CA PRO A 533 38.69 11.07 5.62
C PRO A 533 39.47 10.10 4.73
N GLN A 534 40.73 9.82 5.11
CA GLN A 534 41.59 8.93 4.35
C GLN A 534 41.16 7.47 4.47
N LEU A 535 40.84 7.00 5.67
CA LEU A 535 40.28 5.64 5.87
C LEU A 535 38.97 5.49 5.11
N ARG A 536 38.13 6.52 5.12
CA ARG A 536 36.89 6.54 4.36
C ARG A 536 37.14 6.55 2.84
N GLN A 537 38.15 7.25 2.38
CA GLN A 537 38.55 7.26 0.96
C GLN A 537 39.02 5.88 0.51
N VAL A 538 39.86 5.21 1.29
CA VAL A 538 40.33 3.83 1.03
C VAL A 538 39.15 2.86 0.99
N TYR A 539 38.26 2.94 1.99
CA TYR A 539 37.05 2.12 2.07
C TYR A 539 36.13 2.35 0.86
N ALA A 540 35.89 3.61 0.51
CA ALA A 540 35.03 3.99 -0.63
C ALA A 540 35.65 3.58 -1.98
N ALA A 541 36.97 3.69 -2.14
CA ALA A 541 37.67 3.25 -3.35
C ALA A 541 37.49 1.75 -3.60
N MET A 542 37.59 0.92 -2.57
CA MET A 542 37.35 -0.54 -2.67
C MET A 542 35.91 -0.89 -3.06
N ILE A 543 34.93 -0.01 -2.82
CA ILE A 543 33.51 -0.24 -3.12
C ILE A 543 33.10 0.32 -4.49
N ARG A 544 33.74 1.40 -4.96
CA ARG A 544 33.29 2.25 -6.08
C ARG A 544 32.88 1.48 -7.32
N ASP A 545 33.70 0.54 -7.78
CA ASP A 545 33.51 -0.14 -9.05
C ASP A 545 32.84 -1.54 -8.88
N ARG A 546 32.39 -1.84 -7.68
CA ARG A 546 31.67 -3.10 -7.42
C ARG A 546 30.29 -3.06 -8.07
N LYS A 547 30.04 -3.97 -9.01
CA LYS A 547 28.68 -4.22 -9.52
C LYS A 547 27.93 -5.09 -8.52
N PRO A 548 26.90 -4.56 -7.84
CA PRO A 548 26.09 -5.36 -6.93
C PRO A 548 25.36 -6.46 -7.71
N THR A 549 25.22 -7.64 -7.10
CA THR A 549 24.45 -8.74 -7.69
C THR A 549 22.97 -8.34 -7.85
N LEU A 550 22.24 -9.03 -8.75
CA LEU A 550 20.82 -8.75 -8.98
C LEU A 550 20.01 -8.81 -7.67
N ALA A 551 20.32 -9.77 -6.81
CA ALA A 551 19.70 -9.91 -5.48
C ALA A 551 20.01 -8.70 -4.57
N GLU A 552 21.23 -8.16 -4.61
CA GLU A 552 21.60 -6.95 -3.86
C GLU A 552 20.91 -5.70 -4.41
N ARG A 553 20.65 -5.63 -5.73
CA ARG A 553 19.93 -4.51 -6.35
C ARG A 553 18.46 -4.51 -5.97
N ILE A 554 17.81 -5.67 -6.00
CA ILE A 554 16.36 -5.81 -5.75
C ILE A 554 16.05 -5.74 -4.26
N PHE A 555 16.84 -6.40 -3.42
CA PHE A 555 16.53 -6.57 -2.00
C PHE A 555 17.41 -5.75 -1.06
N GLY A 556 18.33 -4.93 -1.57
CA GLY A 556 19.27 -4.15 -0.77
C GLY A 556 20.22 -5.01 0.09
N LYS A 557 20.38 -6.29 -0.27
CA LYS A 557 21.08 -7.30 0.52
C LYS A 557 22.32 -7.81 -0.20
#